data_3bfb3785457bfb5f42dda091dc9e0c77
#
_entry.id   3bfb3785457bfb5f42dda091dc9e0c77
#
_cell.length_a   1.000
_cell.length_b   1.000
_cell.length_c   1.000
_cell.angle_alpha   90.00
_cell.angle_beta   90.00
_cell.angle_gamma   90.00
#
_symmetry.space_group_name_H-M   'P 1'
#
loop_
_entity.id
_entity.type
_entity.pdbx_description
1 polymer ?
#
loop_
_entity_poly.entity_id
_entity_poly.type
_entity_poly.pdbx_seq_one_letter_code
_entity_poly.pdbx_strand_id
1 'polypeptide(L)'
;MPGAFLEPPGVFFLKGNFMKRFISLFAALIFATISVHAQDWAKTKLEKSPRHSEWVKVKHGSREVQCFVVYPEVKDKATAIVLIHEIFGLSDWAREMADELAAEGYIVVAPDLLSGMGTKGGGIDDFADQSAVTKAVSMLPAEQVTADLNAAEDYAAKIPACNGKVVSAGFCWGGGQSFSFATNNKDLKAAFVFYVMPPDAGDMAKINCPVYGFYAGNDARITATVPKTTDQMKAAGKIYQPVIYDGAGHGFMRAGEASGANDANKKARDDGFHRLLDLLKKI
;
A
#
# COMPACT_ATOMS: atom_id res chain seq x y z
N MET A 1 -37.19 -39.69 -67.78
CA MET A 1 -37.69 -39.32 -66.43
C MET A 1 -36.83 -40.02 -65.39
N PRO A 2 -36.01 -39.32 -64.64
CA PRO A 2 -35.27 -39.90 -63.51
C PRO A 2 -35.88 -39.44 -62.19
N GLY A 3 -35.91 -40.39 -61.29
CA GLY A 3 -36.53 -40.30 -60.00
C GLY A 3 -35.78 -39.40 -59.00
N ALA A 4 -36.58 -38.76 -58.16
CA ALA A 4 -36.12 -37.95 -57.02
C ALA A 4 -35.70 -38.83 -55.83
N PHE A 5 -34.47 -38.65 -55.33
CA PHE A 5 -34.01 -39.16 -54.03
C PHE A 5 -34.31 -38.12 -52.96
N LEU A 6 -35.04 -38.53 -51.94
CA LEU A 6 -35.30 -37.78 -50.73
C LEU A 6 -34.12 -37.99 -49.74
N GLU A 7 -33.47 -36.92 -49.32
CA GLU A 7 -32.49 -36.93 -48.22
C GLU A 7 -33.20 -36.90 -46.84
N PRO A 8 -32.66 -37.58 -45.83
CA PRO A 8 -33.22 -37.58 -44.48
C PRO A 8 -32.82 -36.27 -43.71
N PRO A 9 -33.60 -35.85 -42.68
CA PRO A 9 -33.40 -34.60 -41.97
C PRO A 9 -32.14 -34.66 -41.06
N GLY A 10 -31.34 -33.59 -41.15
CA GLY A 10 -30.11 -33.40 -40.42
C GLY A 10 -30.32 -33.30 -38.89
N VAL A 11 -29.54 -34.07 -38.19
CA VAL A 11 -29.42 -34.05 -36.74
C VAL A 11 -28.58 -32.84 -36.34
N PHE A 12 -29.19 -31.83 -35.68
CA PHE A 12 -28.47 -30.70 -35.07
C PHE A 12 -27.71 -31.16 -33.83
N PHE A 13 -26.38 -31.25 -33.91
CA PHE A 13 -25.52 -31.38 -32.78
C PHE A 13 -25.34 -30.04 -32.09
N LEU A 14 -26.09 -29.78 -31.01
CA LEU A 14 -25.77 -28.77 -30.03
C LEU A 14 -24.70 -29.30 -29.07
N LYS A 15 -23.44 -29.14 -29.43
CA LYS A 15 -22.30 -29.43 -28.55
C LYS A 15 -21.42 -28.18 -28.42
N GLY A 16 -21.26 -27.67 -27.22
CA GLY A 16 -19.99 -27.06 -26.88
C GLY A 16 -19.95 -25.76 -26.09
N ASN A 17 -21.06 -25.10 -25.73
CA ASN A 17 -20.94 -23.81 -25.04
C ASN A 17 -21.47 -23.76 -23.61
N PHE A 18 -22.12 -24.79 -23.13
CA PHE A 18 -22.68 -24.79 -21.77
C PHE A 18 -21.63 -25.06 -20.68
N MET A 19 -20.65 -25.91 -20.98
CA MET A 19 -19.63 -26.30 -20.01
C MET A 19 -18.56 -25.23 -19.77
N LYS A 20 -18.25 -24.39 -20.76
CA LYS A 20 -17.27 -23.28 -20.61
C LYS A 20 -17.82 -22.12 -19.77
N ARG A 21 -19.13 -21.89 -19.78
CA ARG A 21 -19.76 -20.84 -18.95
C ARG A 21 -19.83 -21.23 -17.47
N PHE A 22 -20.01 -22.52 -17.15
CA PHE A 22 -20.00 -22.96 -15.75
C PHE A 22 -18.63 -22.95 -15.11
N ILE A 23 -17.57 -23.26 -15.89
CA ILE A 23 -16.17 -23.22 -15.37
C ILE A 23 -15.75 -21.77 -15.09
N SER A 24 -16.16 -20.80 -15.92
CA SER A 24 -15.84 -19.38 -15.70
C SER A 24 -16.59 -18.78 -14.51
N LEU A 25 -17.84 -19.19 -14.23
CA LEU A 25 -18.57 -18.76 -13.03
C LEU A 25 -17.99 -19.36 -11.74
N PHE A 26 -17.51 -20.62 -11.79
CA PHE A 26 -16.92 -21.27 -10.62
C PHE A 26 -15.54 -20.70 -10.29
N ALA A 27 -14.73 -20.33 -11.30
CA ALA A 27 -13.46 -19.65 -11.07
C ALA A 27 -13.64 -18.24 -10.50
N ALA A 28 -14.67 -17.50 -10.93
CA ALA A 28 -14.98 -16.17 -10.41
C ALA A 28 -15.49 -16.22 -8.93
N LEU A 29 -16.26 -17.26 -8.55
CA LEU A 29 -16.69 -17.43 -7.17
C LEU A 29 -15.54 -17.83 -6.22
N ILE A 30 -14.57 -18.61 -6.69
CA ILE A 30 -13.40 -19.00 -5.88
C ILE A 30 -12.49 -17.79 -5.63
N PHE A 31 -12.34 -16.87 -6.61
CA PHE A 31 -11.56 -15.64 -6.42
C PHE A 31 -12.23 -14.66 -5.44
N ALA A 32 -13.55 -14.58 -5.41
CA ALA A 32 -14.28 -13.70 -4.49
C ALA A 32 -14.19 -14.16 -3.02
N THR A 33 -14.15 -15.47 -2.77
CA THR A 33 -14.04 -16.01 -1.40
C THR A 33 -12.63 -15.98 -0.83
N ILE A 34 -11.59 -15.99 -1.66
CA ILE A 34 -10.20 -15.90 -1.21
C ILE A 34 -9.88 -14.47 -0.69
N SER A 35 -10.53 -13.43 -1.22
CA SER A 35 -10.24 -12.04 -0.84
C SER A 35 -10.74 -11.66 0.57
N VAL A 36 -11.80 -12.28 1.07
CA VAL A 36 -12.35 -11.98 2.41
C VAL A 36 -11.49 -12.60 3.52
N HIS A 37 -10.88 -13.75 3.28
CA HIS A 37 -10.03 -14.44 4.28
C HIS A 37 -8.57 -13.97 4.26
N ALA A 38 -8.17 -13.18 3.26
CA ALA A 38 -6.77 -12.82 3.04
C ALA A 38 -6.17 -11.88 4.10
N GLN A 39 -6.98 -11.25 4.95
CA GLN A 39 -6.53 -10.31 5.97
C GLN A 39 -7.06 -10.61 7.39
N ASP A 40 -7.84 -11.68 7.60
CA ASP A 40 -8.36 -12.06 8.93
C ASP A 40 -7.24 -12.24 9.97
N TRP A 41 -6.05 -12.66 9.52
CA TRP A 41 -4.87 -12.80 10.37
C TRP A 41 -4.38 -11.45 10.88
N ALA A 42 -4.40 -10.39 10.04
CA ALA A 42 -3.98 -9.04 10.42
C ALA A 42 -4.94 -8.44 11.46
N LYS A 43 -6.25 -8.61 11.26
CA LYS A 43 -7.26 -8.22 12.24
C LYS A 43 -7.04 -8.92 13.57
N THR A 44 -6.79 -10.24 13.54
CA THR A 44 -6.52 -11.02 14.76
C THR A 44 -5.26 -10.56 15.49
N LYS A 45 -4.20 -10.15 14.77
CA LYS A 45 -3.00 -9.58 15.38
C LYS A 45 -3.30 -8.22 16.04
N LEU A 46 -4.02 -7.34 15.35
CA LEU A 46 -4.45 -6.04 15.91
C LEU A 46 -5.27 -6.18 17.18
N GLU A 47 -6.27 -7.08 17.19
CA GLU A 47 -7.13 -7.32 18.36
C GLU A 47 -6.34 -7.84 19.58
N LYS A 48 -5.19 -8.48 19.36
CA LYS A 48 -4.32 -9.00 20.41
C LYS A 48 -3.16 -8.07 20.76
N SER A 49 -3.02 -6.96 20.06
CA SER A 49 -1.93 -6.01 20.32
C SER A 49 -2.06 -5.42 21.73
N PRO A 50 -0.98 -5.41 22.52
CA PRO A 50 -0.97 -4.76 23.84
C PRO A 50 -0.76 -3.24 23.73
N ARG A 51 -0.41 -2.72 22.54
CA ARG A 51 -0.02 -1.32 22.34
C ARG A 51 -1.22 -0.39 22.36
N HIS A 52 -1.00 0.84 22.86
CA HIS A 52 -2.00 1.88 22.77
C HIS A 52 -2.17 2.33 21.32
N SER A 53 -3.40 2.25 20.83
CA SER A 53 -3.79 2.81 19.55
C SER A 53 -5.08 3.58 19.65
N GLU A 54 -5.22 4.64 18.85
CA GLU A 54 -6.42 5.48 18.82
C GLU A 54 -6.71 6.01 17.43
N TRP A 55 -7.96 6.38 17.21
CA TRP A 55 -8.37 7.14 16.04
C TRP A 55 -8.43 8.62 16.38
N VAL A 56 -7.69 9.43 15.64
CA VAL A 56 -7.69 10.88 15.78
C VAL A 56 -8.20 11.54 14.52
N LYS A 57 -8.72 12.76 14.66
CA LYS A 57 -9.19 13.58 13.55
C LYS A 57 -8.25 14.75 13.34
N VAL A 58 -7.51 14.69 12.25
CA VAL A 58 -6.58 15.73 11.84
C VAL A 58 -7.26 16.68 10.87
N LYS A 59 -7.30 17.98 11.22
CA LYS A 59 -7.99 19.01 10.42
C LYS A 59 -7.02 19.84 9.61
N HIS A 60 -7.36 20.05 8.35
CA HIS A 60 -6.71 21.06 7.51
C HIS A 60 -7.75 21.71 6.58
N GLY A 61 -7.78 23.05 6.53
CA GLY A 61 -8.85 23.77 5.85
C GLY A 61 -10.23 23.34 6.35
N SER A 62 -11.10 22.94 5.42
CA SER A 62 -12.43 22.41 5.72
C SER A 62 -12.49 20.89 5.86
N ARG A 63 -11.35 20.20 5.63
CA ARG A 63 -11.27 18.73 5.63
C ARG A 63 -10.86 18.20 7.01
N GLU A 64 -11.39 17.04 7.36
CA GLU A 64 -11.05 16.27 8.56
C GLU A 64 -10.61 14.87 8.11
N VAL A 65 -9.35 14.52 8.37
CA VAL A 65 -8.77 13.21 8.04
C VAL A 65 -8.72 12.35 9.30
N GLN A 66 -9.34 11.18 9.27
CA GLN A 66 -9.22 10.19 10.33
C GLN A 66 -7.86 9.51 10.21
N CYS A 67 -7.09 9.52 11.28
CA CYS A 67 -5.79 8.87 11.34
C CYS A 67 -5.80 7.79 12.42
N PHE A 68 -5.36 6.58 12.06
CA PHE A 68 -5.06 5.55 13.04
C PHE A 68 -3.66 5.82 13.58
N VAL A 69 -3.55 6.02 14.89
CA VAL A 69 -2.28 6.32 15.56
C VAL A 69 -1.93 5.20 16.51
N VAL A 70 -0.70 4.70 16.42
CA VAL A 70 -0.17 3.68 17.34
C VAL A 70 1.08 4.22 18.03
N TYR A 71 1.16 4.03 19.32
CA TYR A 71 2.25 4.50 20.15
C TYR A 71 3.17 3.35 20.57
N PRO A 72 4.49 3.55 20.53
CA PRO A 72 5.44 2.58 21.06
C PRO A 72 5.44 2.59 22.60
N GLU A 73 5.78 1.46 23.21
CA GLU A 73 6.02 1.35 24.63
C GLU A 73 7.48 1.68 24.99
N VAL A 74 7.88 2.92 24.73
CA VAL A 74 9.24 3.41 25.00
C VAL A 74 9.22 4.61 25.95
N LYS A 75 10.32 4.82 26.69
CA LYS A 75 10.45 5.95 27.64
C LYS A 75 10.89 7.23 26.95
N ASP A 76 11.71 7.12 25.94
CA ASP A 76 12.28 8.25 25.20
C ASP A 76 11.36 8.69 24.06
N LYS A 77 11.57 9.92 23.61
CA LYS A 77 10.85 10.41 22.43
C LYS A 77 11.24 9.63 21.18
N ALA A 78 10.24 9.25 20.39
CA ALA A 78 10.38 8.39 19.23
C ALA A 78 10.28 9.18 17.90
N THR A 79 10.91 8.67 16.86
CA THR A 79 10.67 9.13 15.49
C THR A 79 9.25 8.71 15.06
N ALA A 80 8.55 9.59 14.33
CA ALA A 80 7.22 9.31 13.82
C ALA A 80 7.28 8.86 12.36
N ILE A 81 6.39 7.94 11.99
CA ILE A 81 6.21 7.43 10.63
C ILE A 81 4.80 7.78 10.15
N VAL A 82 4.69 8.54 9.06
CA VAL A 82 3.43 8.66 8.30
C VAL A 82 3.35 7.44 7.40
N LEU A 83 2.47 6.49 7.75
CA LEU A 83 2.27 5.25 7.00
C LEU A 83 1.18 5.45 5.96
N ILE A 84 1.50 5.22 4.68
CA ILE A 84 0.59 5.43 3.56
C ILE A 84 0.16 4.08 3.00
N HIS A 85 -1.14 3.83 3.08
CA HIS A 85 -1.77 2.56 2.75
C HIS A 85 -1.68 2.18 1.26
N GLU A 86 -1.90 0.90 0.95
CA GLU A 86 -2.01 0.38 -0.42
C GLU A 86 -3.29 0.87 -1.13
N ILE A 87 -3.48 0.44 -2.38
CA ILE A 87 -4.72 0.65 -3.16
C ILE A 87 -5.98 0.12 -2.45
N PHE A 88 -5.81 -0.69 -1.42
CA PHE A 88 -6.87 -1.29 -0.63
C PHE A 88 -7.39 -0.40 0.51
N GLY A 89 -6.93 0.86 0.59
CA GLY A 89 -7.26 1.76 1.68
C GLY A 89 -6.54 1.41 2.99
N LEU A 90 -6.92 2.06 4.08
CA LEU A 90 -6.36 1.80 5.42
C LEU A 90 -6.92 0.49 6.00
N SER A 91 -6.60 -0.62 5.33
CA SER A 91 -7.05 -1.97 5.65
C SER A 91 -6.48 -2.48 6.99
N ASP A 92 -6.98 -3.64 7.45
CA ASP A 92 -6.46 -4.30 8.66
C ASP A 92 -4.96 -4.56 8.56
N TRP A 93 -4.45 -4.96 7.38
CA TRP A 93 -3.01 -5.13 7.17
C TRP A 93 -2.22 -3.82 7.31
N ALA A 94 -2.72 -2.71 6.77
CA ALA A 94 -2.03 -1.43 6.88
C ALA A 94 -1.98 -0.95 8.34
N ARG A 95 -3.04 -1.19 9.12
CA ARG A 95 -3.09 -0.90 10.55
C ARG A 95 -2.21 -1.86 11.36
N GLU A 96 -2.15 -3.12 10.97
CA GLU A 96 -1.26 -4.11 11.58
C GLU A 96 0.22 -3.77 11.34
N MET A 97 0.60 -3.35 10.14
CA MET A 97 1.93 -2.84 9.85
C MET A 97 2.27 -1.60 10.69
N ALA A 98 1.29 -0.73 10.96
CA ALA A 98 1.48 0.40 11.85
C ALA A 98 1.77 -0.06 13.30
N ASP A 99 1.04 -1.07 13.76
CA ASP A 99 1.24 -1.68 15.08
C ASP A 99 2.59 -2.39 15.18
N GLU A 100 3.02 -3.10 14.14
CA GLU A 100 4.30 -3.78 14.09
C GLU A 100 5.48 -2.78 14.12
N LEU A 101 5.38 -1.67 13.39
CA LEU A 101 6.38 -0.60 13.47
C LEU A 101 6.39 0.09 14.84
N ALA A 102 5.24 0.21 15.49
CA ALA A 102 5.19 0.73 16.85
C ALA A 102 5.81 -0.24 17.87
N ALA A 103 5.73 -1.56 17.65
CA ALA A 103 6.45 -2.56 18.44
C ALA A 103 7.97 -2.35 18.42
N GLU A 104 8.47 -1.83 17.29
CA GLU A 104 9.90 -1.53 17.08
C GLU A 104 10.33 -0.13 17.59
N GLY A 105 9.44 0.58 18.28
CA GLY A 105 9.78 1.84 18.97
C GLY A 105 9.43 3.12 18.21
N TYR A 106 8.59 3.06 17.18
CA TYR A 106 8.20 4.22 16.37
C TYR A 106 6.77 4.64 16.65
N ILE A 107 6.49 5.94 16.65
CA ILE A 107 5.12 6.45 16.59
C ILE A 107 4.64 6.29 15.15
N VAL A 108 3.46 5.71 14.94
CA VAL A 108 2.93 5.58 13.57
C VAL A 108 1.60 6.31 13.44
N VAL A 109 1.52 7.20 12.46
CA VAL A 109 0.31 7.91 12.07
C VAL A 109 -0.09 7.43 10.69
N ALA A 110 -1.19 6.71 10.60
CA ALA A 110 -1.71 6.14 9.36
C ALA A 110 -3.03 6.84 8.96
N PRO A 111 -2.99 7.82 8.03
CA PRO A 111 -4.19 8.53 7.60
C PRO A 111 -5.09 7.62 6.75
N ASP A 112 -6.39 7.61 7.02
CA ASP A 112 -7.41 7.14 6.09
C ASP A 112 -7.69 8.22 5.05
N LEU A 113 -7.03 8.12 3.90
CA LEU A 113 -7.14 9.10 2.82
C LEU A 113 -8.53 9.11 2.16
N LEU A 114 -9.38 8.11 2.48
CA LEU A 114 -10.80 8.08 2.09
C LEU A 114 -11.73 8.77 3.11
N SER A 115 -11.20 9.41 4.14
CA SER A 115 -11.99 10.14 5.13
C SER A 115 -12.99 11.09 4.48
N GLY A 116 -14.24 11.04 4.92
CA GLY A 116 -15.34 11.85 4.37
C GLY A 116 -15.90 11.38 3.03
N MET A 117 -15.35 10.34 2.40
CA MET A 117 -15.75 9.84 1.08
C MET A 117 -16.70 8.63 1.15
N GLY A 118 -16.83 8.03 2.32
CA GLY A 118 -17.81 6.96 2.55
C GLY A 118 -19.25 7.43 2.40
N THR A 119 -20.17 6.52 2.14
CA THR A 119 -21.59 6.80 1.88
C THR A 119 -22.31 7.52 3.03
N LYS A 120 -21.77 7.40 4.26
CA LYS A 120 -22.26 8.06 5.47
C LYS A 120 -21.35 9.20 5.94
N GLY A 121 -20.40 9.62 5.11
CA GLY A 121 -19.42 10.65 5.46
C GLY A 121 -18.27 10.16 6.32
N GLY A 122 -18.12 8.84 6.50
CA GLY A 122 -16.98 8.19 7.15
C GLY A 122 -15.83 7.91 6.20
N GLY A 123 -14.94 6.99 6.61
CA GLY A 123 -13.78 6.55 5.84
C GLY A 123 -13.99 5.19 5.19
N ILE A 124 -12.92 4.38 5.21
CA ILE A 124 -12.87 3.07 4.53
C ILE A 124 -14.03 2.13 4.91
N ASP A 125 -14.45 2.12 6.15
CA ASP A 125 -15.48 1.20 6.66
C ASP A 125 -16.90 1.50 6.12
N ASP A 126 -17.10 2.65 5.49
CA ASP A 126 -18.38 3.04 4.89
C ASP A 126 -18.54 2.62 3.42
N PHE A 127 -17.54 1.99 2.83
CA PHE A 127 -17.62 1.48 1.46
C PHE A 127 -18.29 0.11 1.40
N ALA A 128 -19.04 -0.16 0.32
CA ALA A 128 -19.81 -1.39 0.17
C ALA A 128 -18.94 -2.66 0.07
N ASP A 129 -17.78 -2.53 -0.57
CA ASP A 129 -16.85 -3.62 -0.79
C ASP A 129 -15.44 -3.11 -1.14
N GLN A 130 -14.47 -4.03 -1.23
CA GLN A 130 -13.08 -3.73 -1.56
C GLN A 130 -12.91 -3.13 -2.97
N SER A 131 -13.77 -3.45 -3.92
CA SER A 131 -13.72 -2.88 -5.28
C SER A 131 -14.06 -1.40 -5.26
N ALA A 132 -15.08 -1.01 -4.47
CA ALA A 132 -15.44 0.38 -4.27
C ALA A 132 -14.31 1.17 -3.58
N VAL A 133 -13.66 0.60 -2.57
CA VAL A 133 -12.46 1.18 -1.93
C VAL A 133 -11.35 1.40 -2.95
N THR A 134 -10.98 0.36 -3.69
CA THR A 134 -9.90 0.42 -4.70
C THR A 134 -10.17 1.49 -5.76
N LYS A 135 -11.41 1.57 -6.23
CA LYS A 135 -11.83 2.61 -7.18
C LYS A 135 -11.70 4.00 -6.56
N ALA A 136 -12.17 4.19 -5.33
CA ALA A 136 -12.11 5.48 -4.65
C ALA A 136 -10.64 5.93 -4.44
N VAL A 137 -9.77 5.04 -3.95
CA VAL A 137 -8.33 5.33 -3.78
C VAL A 137 -7.69 5.72 -5.10
N SER A 138 -7.99 5.01 -6.20
CA SER A 138 -7.41 5.30 -7.52
C SER A 138 -7.87 6.64 -8.11
N MET A 139 -8.94 7.21 -7.59
CA MET A 139 -9.52 8.48 -8.04
C MET A 139 -9.20 9.67 -7.11
N LEU A 140 -8.44 9.45 -6.05
CA LEU A 140 -8.06 10.53 -5.13
C LEU A 140 -7.27 11.62 -5.85
N PRO A 141 -7.66 12.90 -5.73
CA PRO A 141 -6.89 14.00 -6.30
C PRO A 141 -5.51 14.10 -5.62
N ALA A 142 -4.45 14.21 -6.41
CA ALA A 142 -3.08 14.28 -5.89
C ALA A 142 -2.87 15.45 -4.92
N GLU A 143 -3.49 16.58 -5.17
CA GLU A 143 -3.43 17.77 -4.30
C GLU A 143 -4.07 17.49 -2.93
N GLN A 144 -5.21 16.79 -2.91
CA GLN A 144 -5.87 16.38 -1.66
C GLN A 144 -4.99 15.41 -0.88
N VAL A 145 -4.42 14.40 -1.55
CA VAL A 145 -3.52 13.44 -0.90
C VAL A 145 -2.31 14.17 -0.29
N THR A 146 -1.70 15.09 -1.04
CA THR A 146 -0.58 15.88 -0.54
C THR A 146 -0.96 16.71 0.68
N ALA A 147 -2.13 17.35 0.66
CA ALA A 147 -2.62 18.17 1.78
C ALA A 147 -2.94 17.30 3.01
N ASP A 148 -3.57 16.14 2.83
CA ASP A 148 -3.87 15.18 3.89
C ASP A 148 -2.57 14.65 4.53
N LEU A 149 -1.55 14.33 3.71
CA LEU A 149 -0.26 13.84 4.19
C LEU A 149 0.54 14.92 4.94
N ASN A 150 0.53 16.17 4.47
CA ASN A 150 1.14 17.28 5.20
C ASN A 150 0.46 17.49 6.55
N ALA A 151 -0.86 17.42 6.61
CA ALA A 151 -1.58 17.54 7.88
C ALA A 151 -1.27 16.38 8.84
N ALA A 152 -1.14 15.16 8.33
CA ALA A 152 -0.75 14.00 9.13
C ALA A 152 0.70 14.11 9.65
N GLU A 153 1.62 14.63 8.83
CA GLU A 153 3.02 14.89 9.20
C GLU A 153 3.10 15.99 10.28
N ASP A 154 2.44 17.10 10.05
CA ASP A 154 2.32 18.20 11.00
C ASP A 154 1.75 17.76 12.37
N TYR A 155 0.76 16.86 12.34
CA TYR A 155 0.20 16.26 13.55
C TYR A 155 1.23 15.36 14.23
N ALA A 156 1.88 14.46 13.47
CA ALA A 156 2.88 13.54 13.97
C ALA A 156 4.06 14.26 14.64
N ALA A 157 4.55 15.33 14.03
CA ALA A 157 5.65 16.14 14.57
C ALA A 157 5.29 16.83 15.90
N LYS A 158 4.01 17.13 16.13
CA LYS A 158 3.49 17.80 17.35
C LYS A 158 3.10 16.84 18.47
N ILE A 159 3.09 15.52 18.24
CA ILE A 159 2.85 14.54 19.30
C ILE A 159 3.91 14.73 20.40
N PRO A 160 3.54 14.90 21.67
CA PRO A 160 4.50 15.16 22.75
C PRO A 160 5.60 14.09 22.89
N ALA A 161 5.28 12.84 22.53
CA ALA A 161 6.21 11.72 22.52
C ALA A 161 7.10 11.68 21.26
N CYS A 162 6.85 12.51 20.25
CA CYS A 162 7.69 12.60 19.05
C CYS A 162 8.98 13.38 19.32
N ASN A 163 10.10 12.92 18.76
CA ASN A 163 11.39 13.59 18.84
C ASN A 163 11.57 14.72 17.81
N GLY A 164 10.49 15.04 17.04
CA GLY A 164 10.48 16.04 15.98
C GLY A 164 10.99 15.52 14.62
N LYS A 165 11.33 14.23 14.51
CA LYS A 165 11.68 13.62 13.24
C LYS A 165 10.49 12.85 12.70
N VAL A 166 10.11 13.14 11.47
CA VAL A 166 9.03 12.44 10.77
C VAL A 166 9.57 11.87 9.46
N VAL A 167 9.18 10.65 9.15
CA VAL A 167 9.46 9.97 7.88
C VAL A 167 8.16 9.52 7.25
N SER A 168 8.17 9.22 5.94
CA SER A 168 7.04 8.55 5.29
C SER A 168 7.39 7.12 4.90
N ALA A 169 6.46 6.20 5.04
CA ALA A 169 6.56 4.84 4.52
C ALA A 169 5.26 4.48 3.79
N GLY A 170 5.38 4.10 2.51
CA GLY A 170 4.21 3.81 1.69
C GLY A 170 4.37 2.56 0.85
N PHE A 171 3.26 1.84 0.66
CA PHE A 171 3.23 0.53 0.03
C PHE A 171 2.35 0.55 -1.23
N CYS A 172 2.81 -0.02 -2.35
CA CYS A 172 2.08 -0.07 -3.61
C CYS A 172 1.67 1.35 -4.07
N TRP A 173 0.38 1.64 -4.21
CA TRP A 173 -0.13 2.99 -4.47
C TRP A 173 0.42 4.00 -3.45
N GLY A 174 0.40 3.66 -2.17
CA GLY A 174 0.98 4.50 -1.10
C GLY A 174 2.49 4.69 -1.22
N GLY A 175 3.21 3.74 -1.81
CA GLY A 175 4.63 3.91 -2.14
C GLY A 175 4.84 5.06 -3.12
N GLY A 176 3.96 5.18 -4.14
CA GLY A 176 3.94 6.31 -5.05
C GLY A 176 3.64 7.63 -4.34
N GLN A 177 2.69 7.60 -3.41
CA GLN A 177 2.37 8.78 -2.61
C GLN A 177 3.53 9.18 -1.70
N SER A 178 4.24 8.21 -1.07
CA SER A 178 5.44 8.50 -0.27
C SER A 178 6.56 9.12 -1.11
N PHE A 179 6.79 8.62 -2.32
CA PHE A 179 7.78 9.18 -3.23
C PHE A 179 7.40 10.60 -3.68
N SER A 180 6.13 10.81 -4.07
CA SER A 180 5.60 12.13 -4.43
C SER A 180 5.60 13.08 -3.23
N PHE A 181 5.30 12.60 -2.04
CA PHE A 181 5.32 13.39 -0.82
C PHE A 181 6.72 13.92 -0.51
N ALA A 182 7.77 13.13 -0.74
CA ALA A 182 9.15 13.59 -0.62
C ALA A 182 9.50 14.72 -1.61
N THR A 183 8.78 14.88 -2.73
CA THR A 183 8.96 16.01 -3.66
C THR A 183 8.25 17.28 -3.20
N ASN A 184 7.23 17.15 -2.34
CA ASN A 184 6.35 18.23 -1.93
C ASN A 184 6.56 18.67 -0.48
N ASN A 185 7.14 17.83 0.37
CA ASN A 185 7.40 18.11 1.78
C ASN A 185 8.92 18.19 2.05
N LYS A 186 9.36 19.29 2.67
CA LYS A 186 10.77 19.54 2.96
C LYS A 186 11.20 19.11 4.37
N ASP A 187 10.26 18.81 5.21
CA ASP A 187 10.49 18.51 6.63
C ASP A 187 10.73 17.01 6.88
N LEU A 188 10.32 16.15 5.94
CA LEU A 188 10.58 14.72 5.99
C LEU A 188 12.08 14.41 6.13
N LYS A 189 12.41 13.50 7.05
CA LYS A 189 13.78 13.03 7.28
C LYS A 189 14.17 11.89 6.35
N ALA A 190 13.21 11.12 5.87
CA ALA A 190 13.37 10.08 4.85
C ALA A 190 12.03 9.70 4.23
N ALA A 191 12.05 9.10 3.03
CA ALA A 191 10.91 8.46 2.41
C ALA A 191 11.24 6.99 2.09
N PHE A 192 10.39 6.07 2.55
CA PHE A 192 10.46 4.64 2.28
C PHE A 192 9.38 4.29 1.26
N VAL A 193 9.79 3.75 0.11
CA VAL A 193 8.92 3.54 -1.04
C VAL A 193 8.95 2.07 -1.48
N PHE A 194 7.82 1.40 -1.39
CA PHE A 194 7.71 -0.03 -1.66
C PHE A 194 7.01 -0.29 -3.00
N TYR A 195 7.68 -1.04 -3.88
CA TYR A 195 7.21 -1.58 -5.18
C TYR A 195 6.37 -0.59 -6.00
N VAL A 196 6.98 0.56 -6.36
CA VAL A 196 6.29 1.68 -7.00
C VAL A 196 7.08 2.28 -8.17
N MET A 197 6.37 2.91 -9.07
CA MET A 197 6.93 3.77 -10.11
C MET A 197 7.42 5.11 -9.53
N PRO A 198 8.54 5.67 -10.02
CA PRO A 198 9.02 6.97 -9.57
C PRO A 198 8.11 8.12 -10.05
N PRO A 199 8.13 9.27 -9.38
CA PRO A 199 7.59 10.51 -9.93
C PRO A 199 8.43 11.00 -11.14
N ASP A 200 7.96 12.06 -11.79
CA ASP A 200 8.69 12.66 -12.91
C ASP A 200 10.07 13.20 -12.49
N ALA A 201 11.02 13.20 -13.43
CA ALA A 201 12.40 13.62 -13.17
C ALA A 201 12.51 15.05 -12.61
N GLY A 202 11.67 15.97 -13.11
CA GLY A 202 11.62 17.35 -12.63
C GLY A 202 11.16 17.46 -11.17
N ASP A 203 10.29 16.56 -10.72
CA ASP A 203 9.82 16.53 -9.35
C ASP A 203 10.85 15.87 -8.43
N MET A 204 11.53 14.81 -8.89
CA MET A 204 12.62 14.19 -8.13
C MET A 204 13.71 15.19 -7.75
N ALA A 205 13.98 16.20 -8.56
CA ALA A 205 14.96 17.25 -8.25
C ALA A 205 14.57 18.11 -7.02
N LYS A 206 13.29 18.12 -6.62
CA LYS A 206 12.80 18.88 -5.46
C LYS A 206 12.98 18.14 -4.13
N ILE A 207 13.29 16.83 -4.14
CA ILE A 207 13.44 15.99 -2.95
C ILE A 207 14.59 16.49 -2.08
N ASN A 208 14.36 16.59 -0.77
CA ASN A 208 15.38 17.06 0.19
C ASN A 208 15.79 16.01 1.24
N CYS A 209 15.22 14.82 1.21
CA CYS A 209 15.54 13.73 2.12
C CYS A 209 16.03 12.49 1.35
N PRO A 210 16.70 11.54 2.00
CA PRO A 210 16.98 10.23 1.41
C PRO A 210 15.70 9.49 1.04
N VAL A 211 15.72 8.81 -0.11
CA VAL A 211 14.65 7.91 -0.55
C VAL A 211 15.19 6.48 -0.59
N TYR A 212 14.52 5.59 0.11
CA TYR A 212 14.87 4.17 0.21
C TYR A 212 13.83 3.33 -0.53
N GLY A 213 14.26 2.68 -1.61
CA GLY A 213 13.38 1.89 -2.48
C GLY A 213 13.43 0.40 -2.17
N PHE A 214 12.26 -0.27 -2.21
CA PHE A 214 12.09 -1.71 -1.93
C PHE A 214 11.29 -2.31 -3.09
N TYR A 215 11.93 -3.10 -3.94
CA TYR A 215 11.38 -3.52 -5.23
C TYR A 215 11.28 -5.03 -5.35
N ALA A 216 10.19 -5.51 -5.95
CA ALA A 216 9.95 -6.93 -6.17
C ALA A 216 10.58 -7.41 -7.48
N GLY A 217 11.42 -8.45 -7.44
CA GLY A 217 12.13 -8.98 -8.60
C GLY A 217 11.19 -9.46 -9.73
N ASN A 218 10.03 -10.00 -9.37
CA ASN A 218 9.02 -10.47 -10.32
C ASN A 218 8.01 -9.38 -10.75
N ASP A 219 8.21 -8.13 -10.34
CA ASP A 219 7.42 -6.99 -10.84
C ASP A 219 8.20 -6.25 -11.94
N ALA A 220 8.36 -6.89 -13.09
CA ALA A 220 9.21 -6.42 -14.19
C ALA A 220 8.83 -4.99 -14.65
N ARG A 221 7.55 -4.65 -14.66
CA ARG A 221 7.07 -3.32 -15.07
C ARG A 221 7.62 -2.20 -14.17
N ILE A 222 7.66 -2.42 -12.87
CA ILE A 222 8.17 -1.45 -11.90
C ILE A 222 9.70 -1.54 -11.81
N THR A 223 10.23 -2.74 -11.68
CA THR A 223 11.67 -2.96 -11.47
C THR A 223 12.52 -2.47 -12.64
N ALA A 224 12.01 -2.53 -13.88
CA ALA A 224 12.67 -1.97 -15.05
C ALA A 224 12.90 -0.45 -14.98
N THR A 225 12.19 0.27 -14.10
CA THR A 225 12.39 1.71 -13.93
C THR A 225 13.53 2.07 -12.97
N VAL A 226 13.95 1.12 -12.13
CA VAL A 226 14.93 1.38 -11.05
C VAL A 226 16.28 1.91 -11.57
N PRO A 227 16.90 1.36 -12.63
CA PRO A 227 18.16 1.87 -13.15
C PRO A 227 18.04 3.34 -13.59
N LYS A 228 17.02 3.65 -14.41
CA LYS A 228 16.78 5.01 -14.88
C LYS A 228 16.52 5.99 -13.72
N THR A 229 15.72 5.56 -12.73
CA THR A 229 15.44 6.37 -11.53
C THR A 229 16.74 6.64 -10.75
N THR A 230 17.59 5.64 -10.62
CA THR A 230 18.90 5.79 -9.94
C THR A 230 19.76 6.84 -10.63
N ASP A 231 19.85 6.79 -11.97
CA ASP A 231 20.62 7.76 -12.75
C ASP A 231 20.05 9.17 -12.62
N GLN A 232 18.73 9.32 -12.68
CA GLN A 232 18.05 10.62 -12.56
C GLN A 232 18.22 11.21 -11.16
N MET A 233 18.05 10.43 -10.09
CA MET A 233 18.26 10.88 -8.71
C MET A 233 19.72 11.27 -8.48
N LYS A 234 20.66 10.49 -8.99
CA LYS A 234 22.11 10.80 -8.94
C LYS A 234 22.43 12.09 -9.68
N ALA A 235 21.90 12.27 -10.89
CA ALA A 235 22.08 13.49 -11.68
C ALA A 235 21.51 14.73 -10.98
N ALA A 236 20.42 14.58 -10.23
CA ALA A 236 19.82 15.62 -9.39
C ALA A 236 20.54 15.83 -8.04
N GLY A 237 21.62 15.07 -7.75
CA GLY A 237 22.33 15.14 -6.47
C GLY A 237 21.53 14.62 -5.27
N LYS A 238 20.56 13.71 -5.51
CA LYS A 238 19.68 13.16 -4.47
C LYS A 238 20.13 11.77 -4.01
N ILE A 239 19.85 11.46 -2.76
CA ILE A 239 20.14 10.13 -2.20
C ILE A 239 18.97 9.21 -2.53
N TYR A 240 19.26 8.16 -3.33
CA TYR A 240 18.32 7.10 -3.65
C TYR A 240 19.01 5.75 -3.49
N GLN A 241 18.45 4.89 -2.66
CA GLN A 241 19.02 3.57 -2.37
C GLN A 241 17.95 2.49 -2.60
N PRO A 242 17.83 1.99 -3.83
CA PRO A 242 16.92 0.88 -4.14
C PRO A 242 17.55 -0.47 -3.81
N VAL A 243 16.70 -1.43 -3.39
CA VAL A 243 17.03 -2.86 -3.30
C VAL A 243 15.93 -3.64 -4.03
N ILE A 244 16.35 -4.60 -4.84
CA ILE A 244 15.47 -5.52 -5.56
C ILE A 244 15.54 -6.87 -4.84
N TYR A 245 14.38 -7.42 -4.46
CA TYR A 245 14.24 -8.70 -3.79
C TYR A 245 13.88 -9.77 -4.81
N ASP A 246 14.85 -10.62 -5.14
CA ASP A 246 14.72 -11.63 -6.18
C ASP A 246 13.57 -12.61 -5.90
N GLY A 247 12.81 -12.94 -6.95
CA GLY A 247 11.67 -13.85 -6.87
C GLY A 247 10.42 -13.30 -6.17
N ALA A 248 10.53 -12.16 -5.49
CA ALA A 248 9.39 -11.56 -4.82
C ALA A 248 8.38 -10.98 -5.81
N GLY A 249 7.10 -11.12 -5.52
CA GLY A 249 6.00 -10.49 -6.26
C GLY A 249 5.64 -9.12 -5.73
N HIS A 250 4.87 -8.36 -6.52
CA HIS A 250 4.28 -7.09 -6.10
C HIS A 250 3.51 -7.26 -4.78
N GLY A 251 3.65 -6.33 -3.84
CA GLY A 251 2.98 -6.40 -2.54
C GLY A 251 3.59 -7.44 -1.59
N PHE A 252 4.86 -7.80 -1.74
CA PHE A 252 5.51 -8.84 -0.94
C PHE A 252 5.47 -8.56 0.58
N MET A 253 5.38 -7.30 1.02
CA MET A 253 5.26 -7.00 2.44
C MET A 253 3.99 -7.61 3.04
N ARG A 254 2.86 -7.47 2.36
CA ARG A 254 1.58 -8.07 2.76
C ARG A 254 1.51 -9.55 2.38
N ALA A 255 1.91 -9.89 1.15
CA ALA A 255 1.80 -11.26 0.64
C ALA A 255 2.75 -12.23 1.36
N GLY A 256 3.87 -11.75 1.90
CA GLY A 256 4.83 -12.56 2.66
C GLY A 256 4.32 -12.99 4.03
N GLU A 257 3.36 -12.28 4.60
CA GLU A 257 2.74 -12.60 5.89
C GLU A 257 1.51 -13.52 5.78
N ALA A 258 0.94 -13.65 4.59
CA ALA A 258 -0.22 -14.50 4.38
C ALA A 258 0.10 -15.99 4.64
N SER A 259 -0.85 -16.75 5.16
CA SER A 259 -0.68 -18.18 5.49
C SER A 259 -0.25 -19.04 4.30
N GLY A 260 -0.53 -18.61 3.06
CA GLY A 260 -0.13 -19.27 1.81
C GLY A 260 1.04 -18.62 1.10
N ALA A 261 1.81 -17.76 1.78
CA ALA A 261 2.94 -17.06 1.18
C ALA A 261 4.01 -18.02 0.63
N ASN A 262 4.49 -17.76 -0.59
CA ASN A 262 5.65 -18.46 -1.11
C ASN A 262 6.94 -17.99 -0.42
N ASP A 263 8.01 -18.81 -0.50
CA ASP A 263 9.25 -18.56 0.23
C ASP A 263 9.94 -17.25 -0.23
N ALA A 264 9.85 -16.89 -1.50
CA ALA A 264 10.43 -15.65 -2.01
C ALA A 264 9.76 -14.41 -1.39
N ASN A 265 8.42 -14.40 -1.29
CA ASN A 265 7.69 -13.31 -0.65
C ASN A 265 7.95 -13.26 0.86
N LYS A 266 8.00 -14.41 1.55
CA LYS A 266 8.36 -14.47 2.99
C LYS A 266 9.74 -13.86 3.23
N LYS A 267 10.73 -14.34 2.48
CA LYS A 267 12.10 -13.83 2.59
C LYS A 267 12.18 -12.34 2.28
N ALA A 268 11.54 -11.88 1.21
CA ALA A 268 11.53 -10.47 0.84
C ALA A 268 10.83 -9.58 1.89
N ARG A 269 9.76 -10.07 2.50
CA ARG A 269 9.08 -9.39 3.61
C ARG A 269 10.03 -9.24 4.80
N ASP A 270 10.68 -10.32 5.21
CA ASP A 270 11.58 -10.31 6.36
C ASP A 270 12.81 -9.44 6.11
N ASP A 271 13.49 -9.62 4.99
CA ASP A 271 14.65 -8.82 4.59
C ASP A 271 14.27 -7.34 4.41
N GLY A 272 13.10 -7.07 3.81
CA GLY A 272 12.58 -5.72 3.60
C GLY A 272 12.26 -5.02 4.92
N PHE A 273 11.60 -5.71 5.84
CA PHE A 273 11.29 -5.16 7.16
C PHE A 273 12.55 -4.91 7.99
N HIS A 274 13.48 -5.86 8.05
CA HIS A 274 14.76 -5.65 8.73
C HIS A 274 15.52 -4.46 8.14
N ARG A 275 15.59 -4.35 6.80
CA ARG A 275 16.24 -3.20 6.15
C ARG A 275 15.55 -1.88 6.49
N LEU A 276 14.21 -1.84 6.53
CA LEU A 276 13.45 -0.67 6.95
C LEU A 276 13.86 -0.23 8.36
N LEU A 277 13.90 -1.16 9.31
CA LEU A 277 14.29 -0.89 10.70
C LEU A 277 15.74 -0.41 10.81
N ASP A 278 16.68 -1.04 10.08
CA ASP A 278 18.10 -0.65 10.09
C ASP A 278 18.32 0.75 9.50
N LEU A 279 17.49 1.17 8.56
CA LEU A 279 17.55 2.52 8.00
C LEU A 279 16.88 3.53 8.94
N LEU A 280 15.77 3.19 9.58
CA LEU A 280 15.09 4.03 10.57
C LEU A 280 15.97 4.32 11.78
N LYS A 281 16.78 3.35 12.24
CA LYS A 281 17.76 3.54 13.35
C LYS A 281 18.84 4.58 13.04
N LYS A 282 19.07 4.91 11.77
CA LYS A 282 20.08 5.90 11.34
C LYS A 282 19.52 7.33 11.22
N ILE A 283 18.22 7.49 11.39
CA ILE A 283 17.50 8.77 11.34
C ILE A 283 17.36 9.34 12.74
#